data_354779654c2dd7246db59b8745578a12
#
_entry.id   354779654c2dd7246db59b8745578a12
#
_cell.length_a   1.000
_cell.length_b   1.000
_cell.length_c   1.000
_cell.angle_alpha   90.00
_cell.angle_beta   90.00
_cell.angle_gamma   90.00
#
_symmetry.space_group_name_H-M   'P 1'
#
loop_
_entity.id
_entity.type
_entity.pdbx_description
1 polymer ?
#
loop_
_entity_poly.entity_id
_entity_poly.type
_entity_poly.pdbx_seq_one_letter_code
_entity_poly.pdbx_strand_id
1 'polypeptide(L)'
;MSMIVEVVRSGFVESTHHARVLTVDAQGRPVETRGAVHVPASPRSSMKPLQLLGMLRSGLRLEGELLALACASHSGEPFHVDGVRKILAGAGLDESALQCPEDYPFDRAVTERGRVYMNCSGKHAAMVATCALNDWPLTTYLEPAHPLQRAIRETVEELTGERVAASGVDGCGAPLGGAPLVFVSMLGVTKAFRAFPLSAEDSFERQIFDAMRTYPEWTSGTDRPEAKLMRAIPGLMLKAGAEAFDAFAFEDGRAGTVKIEDGSPRARVPVTVAALRSLGLDAPELAELANPPVLGGGRPVGELRLR
;
A
#
# COMPACT_ATOMS: atom_id res chain seq x y z
N MET A 1 7.05 -1.54 24.41
CA MET A 1 8.03 -0.53 23.93
C MET A 1 8.06 -0.57 22.41
N SER A 2 8.34 0.55 21.73
CA SER A 2 8.54 0.57 20.27
C SER A 2 9.88 -0.12 19.91
N MET A 3 9.98 -0.64 18.69
CA MET A 3 11.26 -1.07 18.12
C MET A 3 12.09 0.17 17.80
N ILE A 4 13.37 0.16 18.10
CA ILE A 4 14.28 1.26 17.80
C ILE A 4 15.15 0.86 16.60
N VAL A 5 15.32 1.78 15.65
CA VAL A 5 16.25 1.63 14.53
C VAL A 5 17.29 2.73 14.63
N GLU A 6 18.51 2.36 14.94
CA GLU A 6 19.66 3.26 14.99
C GLU A 6 20.26 3.43 13.59
N VAL A 7 20.49 4.65 13.18
CA VAL A 7 21.33 4.97 12.01
C VAL A 7 22.76 5.16 12.52
N VAL A 8 23.63 4.24 12.20
CA VAL A 8 25.02 4.27 12.65
C VAL A 8 25.90 4.74 11.51
N ARG A 9 26.70 5.76 11.75
CA ARG A 9 27.70 6.28 10.81
C ARG A 9 29.07 6.31 11.47
N SER A 10 30.07 5.70 10.83
CA SER A 10 31.45 5.66 11.34
C SER A 10 31.53 5.22 12.82
N GLY A 11 30.68 4.28 13.22
CA GLY A 11 30.63 3.75 14.59
C GLY A 11 29.76 4.55 15.58
N PHE A 12 29.24 5.71 15.21
CA PHE A 12 28.40 6.55 16.08
C PHE A 12 26.93 6.49 15.66
N VAL A 13 26.02 6.53 16.65
CA VAL A 13 24.58 6.67 16.39
C VAL A 13 24.30 8.10 15.99
N GLU A 14 24.03 8.30 14.68
CA GLU A 14 23.74 9.60 14.08
C GLU A 14 22.29 10.03 14.29
N SER A 15 21.35 9.08 14.23
CA SER A 15 19.93 9.30 14.46
C SER A 15 19.22 8.00 14.84
N THR A 16 17.97 8.13 15.31
CA THR A 16 17.12 6.98 15.67
C THR A 16 15.72 7.16 15.10
N HIS A 17 15.13 6.03 14.67
CA HIS A 17 13.73 5.94 14.31
C HIS A 17 13.03 5.01 15.30
N HIS A 18 11.76 5.28 15.58
CA HIS A 18 10.90 4.42 16.38
C HIS A 18 9.85 3.77 15.50
N ALA A 19 9.65 2.45 15.66
CA ALA A 19 8.67 1.72 14.89
C ALA A 19 7.64 1.04 15.78
N ARG A 20 6.37 1.06 15.32
CA ARG A 20 5.35 0.13 15.78
C ARG A 20 5.32 -1.06 14.84
N VAL A 21 5.20 -2.26 15.40
CA VAL A 21 5.11 -3.51 14.64
C VAL A 21 4.02 -4.37 15.25
N LEU A 22 3.19 -4.95 14.41
CA LEU A 22 2.28 -6.02 14.77
C LEU A 22 2.41 -7.14 13.76
N THR A 23 2.67 -8.37 14.23
CA THR A 23 2.57 -9.58 13.41
C THR A 23 1.68 -10.60 14.09
N VAL A 24 0.95 -11.37 13.29
CA VAL A 24 0.06 -12.43 13.74
C VAL A 24 0.36 -13.74 13.01
N ASP A 25 0.19 -14.86 13.70
CA ASP A 25 0.32 -16.20 13.12
C ASP A 25 -0.89 -16.56 12.21
N ALA A 26 -0.85 -17.75 11.62
CA ALA A 26 -1.93 -18.25 10.76
C ALA A 26 -3.29 -18.35 11.48
N GLN A 27 -3.33 -18.42 12.79
CA GLN A 27 -4.54 -18.40 13.61
C GLN A 27 -4.96 -16.99 14.04
N GLY A 28 -4.20 -15.96 13.65
CA GLY A 28 -4.44 -14.56 14.01
C GLY A 28 -3.99 -14.17 15.42
N ARG A 29 -3.18 -15.01 16.08
CA ARG A 29 -2.62 -14.72 17.42
C ARG A 29 -1.37 -13.85 17.26
N PRO A 30 -1.20 -12.82 18.11
CA PRO A 30 0.00 -11.98 18.04
C PRO A 30 1.29 -12.79 18.22
N VAL A 31 2.25 -12.59 17.31
CA VAL A 31 3.63 -13.14 17.41
C VAL A 31 4.57 -12.04 17.89
N GLU A 32 4.49 -10.86 17.32
CA GLU A 32 5.24 -9.70 17.77
C GLU A 32 4.32 -8.49 17.90
N THR A 33 4.49 -7.74 19.00
CA THR A 33 3.79 -6.49 19.23
C THR A 33 4.78 -5.47 19.79
N ARG A 34 5.03 -4.41 19.03
CA ARG A 34 5.89 -3.28 19.43
C ARG A 34 5.11 -1.98 19.33
N GLY A 35 5.18 -1.18 20.38
CA GLY A 35 4.52 0.13 20.45
C GLY A 35 3.00 0.04 20.58
N ALA A 36 2.34 1.18 20.38
CA ALA A 36 0.89 1.34 20.58
C ALA A 36 0.10 0.96 19.30
N VAL A 37 0.00 -0.33 18.98
CA VAL A 37 -0.63 -0.85 17.76
C VAL A 37 -2.15 -0.67 17.72
N HIS A 38 -2.78 -0.39 18.87
CA HIS A 38 -4.22 -0.13 19.00
C HIS A 38 -4.59 1.34 18.77
N VAL A 39 -3.61 2.22 18.77
CA VAL A 39 -3.85 3.66 18.53
C VAL A 39 -4.04 3.88 17.03
N PRO A 40 -5.09 4.61 16.62
CA PRO A 40 -5.32 4.93 15.23
C PRO A 40 -4.10 5.57 14.55
N ALA A 41 -3.81 5.13 13.34
CA ALA A 41 -2.79 5.67 12.46
C ALA A 41 -3.39 5.90 11.07
N SER A 42 -2.72 6.66 10.24
CA SER A 42 -3.07 6.76 8.81
C SER A 42 -2.28 5.72 8.02
N PRO A 43 -2.91 4.65 7.52
CA PRO A 43 -2.22 3.67 6.69
C PRO A 43 -1.92 4.17 5.27
N ARG A 44 -2.51 5.31 4.88
CA ARG A 44 -2.31 5.91 3.56
C ARG A 44 -2.58 4.89 2.44
N SER A 45 -1.69 4.81 1.48
CA SER A 45 -1.80 3.91 0.32
C SER A 45 -1.81 2.42 0.66
N SER A 46 -1.53 2.01 1.90
CA SER A 46 -1.72 0.61 2.30
C SER A 46 -3.19 0.21 2.32
N MET A 47 -4.12 1.17 2.34
CA MET A 47 -5.57 0.89 2.26
C MET A 47 -6.09 0.64 0.85
N LYS A 48 -5.29 0.79 -0.20
CA LYS A 48 -5.76 0.67 -1.58
C LYS A 48 -6.41 -0.70 -1.92
N PRO A 49 -5.94 -1.84 -1.40
CA PRO A 49 -6.64 -3.11 -1.61
C PRO A 49 -8.08 -3.10 -1.07
N LEU A 50 -8.30 -2.48 0.10
CA LEU A 50 -9.64 -2.35 0.68
C LEU A 50 -10.49 -1.35 -0.12
N GLN A 51 -9.89 -0.28 -0.62
CA GLN A 51 -10.58 0.67 -1.50
C GLN A 51 -11.02 0.01 -2.80
N LEU A 52 -10.15 -0.80 -3.41
CA LEU A 52 -10.48 -1.58 -4.60
C LEU A 52 -11.59 -2.57 -4.32
N LEU A 53 -11.56 -3.26 -3.17
CA LEU A 53 -12.63 -4.18 -2.80
C LEU A 53 -14.00 -3.49 -2.77
N GLY A 54 -14.08 -2.27 -2.23
CA GLY A 54 -15.30 -1.47 -2.28
C GLY A 54 -15.77 -1.15 -3.70
N MET A 55 -14.84 -0.90 -4.62
CA MET A 55 -15.14 -0.70 -6.04
C MET A 55 -15.64 -1.98 -6.73
N LEU A 56 -15.00 -3.13 -6.47
CA LEU A 56 -15.45 -4.42 -7.02
C LEU A 56 -16.83 -4.81 -6.51
N ARG A 57 -17.11 -4.60 -5.22
CA ARG A 57 -18.42 -4.80 -4.62
C ARG A 57 -19.47 -3.85 -5.22
N SER A 58 -19.05 -2.68 -5.72
CA SER A 58 -19.90 -1.73 -6.47
C SER A 58 -20.01 -2.05 -7.97
N GLY A 59 -19.57 -3.23 -8.41
CA GLY A 59 -19.76 -3.71 -9.77
C GLY A 59 -18.56 -3.60 -10.70
N LEU A 60 -17.46 -2.90 -10.33
CA LEU A 60 -16.26 -2.85 -11.15
C LEU A 60 -15.75 -4.27 -11.45
N ARG A 61 -15.26 -4.48 -12.66
CA ARG A 61 -14.60 -5.73 -13.07
C ARG A 61 -13.27 -5.40 -13.70
N LEU A 62 -12.21 -5.88 -13.07
CA LEU A 62 -10.83 -5.83 -13.55
C LEU A 62 -10.20 -7.19 -13.30
N GLU A 63 -9.23 -7.57 -14.11
CA GLU A 63 -8.56 -8.86 -14.00
C GLU A 63 -7.04 -8.68 -14.13
N GLY A 64 -6.28 -9.67 -13.66
CA GLY A 64 -4.84 -9.75 -13.82
C GLY A 64 -4.09 -8.50 -13.37
N GLU A 65 -3.21 -8.02 -14.24
CA GLU A 65 -2.37 -6.86 -13.99
C GLU A 65 -3.14 -5.56 -13.75
N LEU A 66 -4.32 -5.38 -14.35
CA LEU A 66 -5.12 -4.17 -14.16
C LEU A 66 -5.75 -4.15 -12.76
N LEU A 67 -6.09 -5.32 -12.22
CA LEU A 67 -6.56 -5.44 -10.83
C LEU A 67 -5.44 -5.08 -9.85
N ALA A 68 -4.21 -5.57 -10.08
CA ALA A 68 -3.03 -5.21 -9.30
C ALA A 68 -2.73 -3.70 -9.39
N LEU A 69 -2.82 -3.11 -10.59
CA LEU A 69 -2.60 -1.68 -10.83
C LEU A 69 -3.61 -0.81 -10.08
N ALA A 70 -4.86 -1.22 -9.96
CA ALA A 70 -5.87 -0.48 -9.19
C ALA A 70 -5.54 -0.39 -7.68
N CYS A 71 -4.69 -1.29 -7.15
CA CYS A 71 -4.12 -1.23 -5.79
C CYS A 71 -2.80 -0.47 -5.72
N ALA A 72 -2.23 -0.03 -6.86
CA ALA A 72 -0.85 0.41 -6.93
C ALA A 72 -0.56 1.76 -6.29
N SER A 73 0.70 1.90 -5.88
CA SER A 73 1.43 3.16 -5.85
C SER A 73 2.58 3.01 -6.84
N HIS A 74 2.24 3.11 -8.13
CA HIS A 74 3.12 2.69 -9.22
C HIS A 74 4.23 3.69 -9.53
N SER A 75 5.30 3.19 -10.16
CA SER A 75 6.44 4.01 -10.56
C SER A 75 6.22 4.85 -11.81
N GLY A 76 5.10 4.65 -12.54
CA GLY A 76 4.84 5.37 -13.78
C GLY A 76 5.63 4.82 -14.97
N GLU A 77 6.11 3.57 -14.89
CA GLU A 77 6.71 2.86 -16.02
C GLU A 77 5.71 2.74 -17.18
N PRO A 78 6.14 2.61 -18.44
CA PRO A 78 5.23 2.63 -19.60
C PRO A 78 4.03 1.68 -19.47
N PHE A 79 4.23 0.46 -18.98
CA PHE A 79 3.15 -0.51 -18.80
C PHE A 79 2.11 -0.08 -17.75
N HIS A 80 2.53 0.68 -16.71
CA HIS A 80 1.59 1.24 -15.74
C HIS A 80 0.68 2.28 -16.41
N VAL A 81 1.28 3.20 -17.16
CA VAL A 81 0.56 4.27 -17.87
C VAL A 81 -0.43 3.68 -18.88
N ASP A 82 0.01 2.68 -19.65
CA ASP A 82 -0.85 1.97 -20.60
C ASP A 82 -1.97 1.22 -19.88
N GLY A 83 -1.69 0.62 -18.72
CA GLY A 83 -2.70 -0.02 -17.87
C GLY A 83 -3.75 0.96 -17.37
N VAL A 84 -3.34 2.16 -16.92
CA VAL A 84 -4.26 3.23 -16.52
C VAL A 84 -5.19 3.62 -17.67
N ARG A 85 -4.62 3.82 -18.87
CA ARG A 85 -5.39 4.13 -20.09
C ARG A 85 -6.36 3.01 -20.46
N LYS A 86 -5.96 1.75 -20.31
CA LYS A 86 -6.85 0.59 -20.55
C LYS A 86 -8.03 0.56 -19.59
N ILE A 87 -7.82 0.83 -18.29
CA ILE A 87 -8.91 0.92 -17.31
C ILE A 87 -9.90 2.02 -17.69
N LEU A 88 -9.41 3.22 -18.04
CA LEU A 88 -10.24 4.33 -18.47
C LEU A 88 -11.02 4.02 -19.75
N ALA A 89 -10.34 3.53 -20.78
CA ALA A 89 -10.96 3.18 -22.06
C ALA A 89 -12.03 2.09 -21.92
N GLY A 90 -11.83 1.12 -21.04
CA GLY A 90 -12.83 0.09 -20.71
C GLY A 90 -14.14 0.66 -20.13
N ALA A 91 -14.09 1.86 -19.57
CA ALA A 91 -15.27 2.59 -19.06
C ALA A 91 -15.74 3.70 -20.02
N GLY A 92 -15.20 3.79 -21.23
CA GLY A 92 -15.51 4.86 -22.17
C GLY A 92 -14.97 6.23 -21.76
N LEU A 93 -13.90 6.26 -20.94
CA LEU A 93 -13.28 7.46 -20.39
C LEU A 93 -11.87 7.66 -20.95
N ASP A 94 -11.33 8.84 -20.75
CA ASP A 94 -9.94 9.20 -21.02
C ASP A 94 -9.29 9.88 -19.81
N GLU A 95 -8.04 10.33 -19.95
CA GLU A 95 -7.25 10.94 -18.87
C GLU A 95 -7.89 12.20 -18.27
N SER A 96 -8.78 12.88 -18.98
CA SER A 96 -9.49 14.09 -18.50
C SER A 96 -10.43 13.78 -17.31
N ALA A 97 -10.87 12.54 -17.17
CA ALA A 97 -11.68 12.08 -16.03
C ALA A 97 -10.88 12.00 -14.71
N LEU A 98 -9.56 11.95 -14.77
CA LEU A 98 -8.71 11.86 -13.58
C LEU A 98 -8.66 13.20 -12.83
N GLN A 99 -8.84 13.17 -11.52
CA GLN A 99 -8.71 14.34 -10.64
C GLN A 99 -7.51 14.25 -9.69
N CYS A 100 -6.66 13.23 -9.81
CA CYS A 100 -5.37 13.26 -9.12
C CYS A 100 -4.51 14.41 -9.65
N PRO A 101 -3.58 14.96 -8.84
CA PRO A 101 -2.70 16.03 -9.30
C PRO A 101 -1.81 15.54 -10.45
N GLU A 102 -1.37 16.46 -11.27
CA GLU A 102 -0.29 16.20 -12.20
C GLU A 102 1.02 16.02 -11.42
N ASP A 103 1.74 14.94 -11.74
CA ASP A 103 3.00 14.62 -11.08
C ASP A 103 3.98 14.01 -12.06
N TYR A 104 5.24 13.96 -11.67
CA TYR A 104 6.27 13.19 -12.33
C TYR A 104 6.21 11.73 -11.86
N PRO A 105 6.52 10.75 -12.72
CA PRO A 105 6.62 9.37 -12.29
C PRO A 105 7.80 9.17 -11.32
N PHE A 106 7.73 8.14 -10.50
CA PHE A 106 8.88 7.72 -9.69
C PHE A 106 9.98 7.05 -10.53
N ASP A 107 9.62 6.53 -11.70
CA ASP A 107 10.59 6.08 -12.68
C ASP A 107 11.28 7.31 -13.30
N ARG A 108 12.58 7.45 -12.99
CA ARG A 108 13.40 8.58 -13.45
C ARG A 108 13.73 8.54 -14.95
N ALA A 109 13.47 7.42 -15.62
CA ALA A 109 13.60 7.32 -17.07
C ALA A 109 12.46 8.04 -17.81
N VAL A 110 11.34 8.29 -17.14
CA VAL A 110 10.18 9.00 -17.66
C VAL A 110 10.21 10.44 -17.15
N THR A 111 10.26 11.39 -18.06
CA THR A 111 10.41 12.84 -17.75
C THR A 111 9.14 13.63 -17.95
N GLU A 112 8.08 12.99 -18.46
CA GLU A 112 6.78 13.62 -18.65
C GLU A 112 6.07 13.84 -17.32
N ARG A 113 5.29 14.92 -17.28
CA ARG A 113 4.43 15.27 -16.16
C ARG A 113 2.97 15.20 -16.59
N GLY A 114 2.13 14.59 -15.77
CA GLY A 114 0.68 14.51 -16.06
C GLY A 114 -0.04 13.68 -15.00
N ARG A 115 -1.37 13.73 -15.05
CA ARG A 115 -2.22 12.99 -14.09
C ARG A 115 -2.04 11.47 -14.20
N VAL A 116 -1.82 10.97 -15.41
CA VAL A 116 -1.61 9.54 -15.66
C VAL A 116 -0.32 9.01 -15.07
N TYR A 117 0.70 9.87 -14.90
CA TYR A 117 2.00 9.51 -14.30
C TYR A 117 1.98 9.55 -12.77
N MET A 118 0.97 10.17 -12.17
CA MET A 118 0.85 10.22 -10.71
C MET A 118 0.68 8.81 -10.15
N ASN A 119 1.45 8.47 -9.10
CA ASN A 119 1.56 7.10 -8.56
C ASN A 119 0.23 6.44 -8.15
N CYS A 120 -0.84 7.20 -7.99
CA CYS A 120 -2.19 6.71 -7.65
C CYS A 120 -3.16 6.71 -8.86
N SER A 121 -2.71 7.02 -10.08
CA SER A 121 -3.61 7.16 -11.23
C SER A 121 -4.37 5.87 -11.55
N GLY A 122 -3.78 4.69 -11.31
CA GLY A 122 -4.48 3.40 -11.42
C GLY A 122 -5.69 3.29 -10.49
N LYS A 123 -5.54 3.70 -9.22
CA LYS A 123 -6.66 3.79 -8.27
C LYS A 123 -7.73 4.79 -8.75
N HIS A 124 -7.31 5.97 -9.22
CA HIS A 124 -8.26 6.98 -9.71
C HIS A 124 -8.99 6.53 -10.97
N ALA A 125 -8.31 5.84 -11.90
CA ALA A 125 -8.94 5.24 -13.07
C ALA A 125 -10.01 4.20 -12.66
N ALA A 126 -9.70 3.33 -11.69
CA ALA A 126 -10.67 2.38 -11.13
C ALA A 126 -11.85 3.09 -10.45
N MET A 127 -11.61 4.20 -9.72
CA MET A 127 -12.66 5.00 -9.10
C MET A 127 -13.62 5.60 -10.13
N VAL A 128 -13.10 6.27 -11.17
CA VAL A 128 -13.96 6.89 -12.20
C VAL A 128 -14.65 5.84 -13.08
N ALA A 129 -14.00 4.70 -13.34
CA ALA A 129 -14.63 3.56 -14.02
C ALA A 129 -15.82 3.00 -13.21
N THR A 130 -15.66 2.88 -11.87
CA THR A 130 -16.77 2.49 -10.99
C THR A 130 -17.90 3.52 -11.03
N CYS A 131 -17.58 4.80 -11.04
CA CYS A 131 -18.60 5.86 -11.14
C CYS A 131 -19.35 5.79 -12.47
N ALA A 132 -18.66 5.65 -13.61
CA ALA A 132 -19.29 5.53 -14.91
C ALA A 132 -20.23 4.32 -14.99
N LEU A 133 -19.81 3.17 -14.45
CA LEU A 133 -20.63 1.96 -14.41
C LEU A 133 -21.95 2.12 -13.64
N ASN A 134 -21.96 2.99 -12.63
CA ASN A 134 -23.11 3.17 -11.71
C ASN A 134 -23.87 4.48 -11.98
N ASP A 135 -23.58 5.20 -13.06
CA ASP A 135 -24.15 6.51 -13.34
C ASP A 135 -23.93 7.53 -12.19
N TRP A 136 -22.82 7.38 -11.45
CA TRP A 136 -22.44 8.32 -10.39
C TRP A 136 -21.66 9.50 -10.92
N PRO A 137 -21.77 10.70 -10.32
CA PRO A 137 -21.10 11.90 -10.79
C PRO A 137 -19.57 11.74 -10.84
N LEU A 138 -18.96 11.91 -12.02
CA LEU A 138 -17.50 11.81 -12.19
C LEU A 138 -16.75 13.00 -11.58
N THR A 139 -17.41 14.16 -11.43
CA THR A 139 -16.75 15.40 -10.98
C THR A 139 -16.59 15.50 -9.47
N THR A 140 -17.32 14.68 -8.70
CA THR A 140 -17.34 14.74 -7.22
C THR A 140 -16.89 13.44 -6.57
N TYR A 141 -16.29 12.51 -7.33
CA TYR A 141 -15.94 11.18 -6.82
C TYR A 141 -14.95 11.19 -5.65
N LEU A 142 -14.29 12.31 -5.38
CA LEU A 142 -13.39 12.49 -4.23
C LEU A 142 -14.10 13.03 -2.97
N GLU A 143 -15.34 13.49 -3.10
CA GLU A 143 -16.07 14.04 -1.96
C GLU A 143 -16.48 12.94 -0.96
N PRO A 144 -16.30 13.15 0.35
CA PRO A 144 -16.61 12.13 1.36
C PRO A 144 -18.06 11.61 1.32
N ALA A 145 -19.01 12.46 0.88
CA ALA A 145 -20.43 12.12 0.76
C ALA A 145 -20.78 11.37 -0.54
N HIS A 146 -19.84 11.27 -1.48
CA HIS A 146 -20.07 10.59 -2.75
C HIS A 146 -20.38 9.10 -2.54
N PRO A 147 -21.30 8.46 -3.32
CA PRO A 147 -21.64 7.05 -3.17
C PRO A 147 -20.42 6.12 -3.18
N LEU A 148 -19.47 6.34 -4.08
CA LEU A 148 -18.20 5.61 -4.14
C LEU A 148 -17.43 5.65 -2.81
N GLN A 149 -17.27 6.84 -2.24
CA GLN A 149 -16.48 7.00 -1.00
C GLN A 149 -17.19 6.39 0.21
N ARG A 150 -18.53 6.38 0.20
CA ARG A 150 -19.32 5.66 1.21
C ARG A 150 -19.13 4.16 1.10
N ALA A 151 -19.23 3.58 -0.10
CA ALA A 151 -19.01 2.15 -0.32
C ALA A 151 -17.59 1.72 0.08
N ILE A 152 -16.58 2.53 -0.23
CA ILE A 152 -15.19 2.31 0.19
C ILE A 152 -15.08 2.34 1.72
N ARG A 153 -15.67 3.35 2.37
CA ARG A 153 -15.63 3.49 3.83
C ARG A 153 -16.31 2.31 4.53
N GLU A 154 -17.49 1.91 4.08
CA GLU A 154 -18.22 0.77 4.61
C GLU A 154 -17.38 -0.51 4.51
N THR A 155 -16.72 -0.73 3.38
CA THR A 155 -15.80 -1.87 3.18
C THR A 155 -14.62 -1.82 4.15
N VAL A 156 -14.02 -0.65 4.37
CA VAL A 156 -12.93 -0.48 5.33
C VAL A 156 -13.39 -0.77 6.75
N GLU A 157 -14.53 -0.22 7.18
CA GLU A 157 -15.09 -0.42 8.53
C GLU A 157 -15.46 -1.89 8.77
N GLU A 158 -16.01 -2.57 7.76
CA GLU A 158 -16.33 -4.00 7.82
C GLU A 158 -15.07 -4.86 8.01
N LEU A 159 -14.07 -4.72 7.14
CA LEU A 159 -12.89 -5.58 7.17
C LEU A 159 -12.00 -5.31 8.39
N THR A 160 -11.84 -4.07 8.78
CA THR A 160 -11.08 -3.71 9.99
C THR A 160 -11.84 -4.10 11.26
N GLY A 161 -13.16 -4.10 11.21
CA GLY A 161 -14.05 -4.23 12.37
C GLY A 161 -14.05 -3.00 13.25
N GLU A 162 -13.60 -1.86 12.73
CA GLU A 162 -13.50 -0.59 13.43
C GLU A 162 -14.23 0.50 12.66
N ARG A 163 -14.86 1.44 13.39
CA ARG A 163 -15.28 2.69 12.76
C ARG A 163 -14.06 3.53 12.44
N VAL A 164 -14.07 4.21 11.30
CA VAL A 164 -13.05 5.18 10.95
C VAL A 164 -12.98 6.26 12.02
N ALA A 165 -11.88 6.34 12.76
CA ALA A 165 -11.72 7.24 13.90
C ALA A 165 -11.69 8.71 13.48
N ALA A 166 -11.13 8.99 12.30
CA ALA A 166 -11.09 10.32 11.69
C ALA A 166 -10.95 10.19 10.18
N SER A 167 -11.38 11.21 9.47
CA SER A 167 -11.18 11.36 8.04
C SER A 167 -10.34 12.60 7.77
N GLY A 168 -9.41 12.49 6.85
CA GLY A 168 -8.56 13.59 6.39
C GLY A 168 -8.56 13.66 4.87
N VAL A 169 -7.64 14.42 4.32
CA VAL A 169 -7.44 14.58 2.87
C VAL A 169 -6.12 13.96 2.47
N ASP A 170 -6.14 13.08 1.47
CA ASP A 170 -4.95 12.46 0.90
C ASP A 170 -4.21 13.46 -0.01
N GLY A 171 -2.89 13.27 -0.16
CA GLY A 171 -2.07 14.01 -1.12
C GLY A 171 -2.38 13.71 -2.60
N CYS A 172 -3.29 12.76 -2.88
CA CYS A 172 -3.73 12.40 -4.22
C CYS A 172 -4.87 13.29 -4.75
N GLY A 173 -5.27 14.33 -4.04
CA GLY A 173 -6.40 15.18 -4.43
C GLY A 173 -5.99 16.43 -5.18
N ALA A 174 -6.90 16.91 -6.04
CA ALA A 174 -6.82 18.25 -6.64
C ALA A 174 -7.01 19.35 -5.58
N PRO A 175 -6.73 20.64 -5.89
CA PRO A 175 -6.67 21.74 -4.92
C PRO A 175 -7.88 21.94 -4.00
N LEU A 176 -9.01 21.30 -4.28
CA LEU A 176 -10.27 21.47 -3.54
C LEU A 176 -10.73 20.23 -2.77
N GLY A 177 -9.96 19.15 -2.73
CA GLY A 177 -10.29 17.94 -1.97
C GLY A 177 -9.53 16.74 -2.47
N GLY A 178 -8.82 16.04 -1.61
CA GLY A 178 -8.18 14.76 -1.90
C GLY A 178 -9.11 13.60 -1.58
N ALA A 179 -8.77 12.41 -2.06
CA ALA A 179 -9.45 11.20 -1.64
C ALA A 179 -9.47 11.11 -0.10
N PRO A 180 -10.58 10.69 0.51
CA PRO A 180 -10.66 10.58 1.96
C PRO A 180 -9.57 9.69 2.53
N LEU A 181 -8.85 10.20 3.51
CA LEU A 181 -7.97 9.41 4.37
C LEU A 181 -8.77 8.78 5.49
N VAL A 182 -8.40 7.58 5.87
CA VAL A 182 -8.96 6.90 7.04
C VAL A 182 -7.90 6.73 8.12
N PHE A 183 -8.32 6.86 9.37
CA PHE A 183 -7.51 6.57 10.55
C PHE A 183 -8.13 5.38 11.27
N VAL A 184 -7.40 4.29 11.29
CA VAL A 184 -7.77 3.01 11.92
C VAL A 184 -6.56 2.44 12.66
N SER A 185 -6.76 1.50 13.57
CA SER A 185 -5.66 0.90 14.29
C SER A 185 -4.83 -0.04 13.40
N MET A 186 -3.58 -0.30 13.78
CA MET A 186 -2.78 -1.33 13.12
C MET A 186 -3.39 -2.73 13.29
N LEU A 187 -4.10 -2.97 14.39
CA LEU A 187 -4.88 -4.21 14.61
C LEU A 187 -5.95 -4.38 13.53
N GLY A 188 -6.75 -3.34 13.28
CA GLY A 188 -7.79 -3.36 12.25
C GLY A 188 -7.21 -3.59 10.86
N VAL A 189 -6.11 -2.90 10.51
CA VAL A 189 -5.45 -3.11 9.21
C VAL A 189 -4.89 -4.52 9.08
N THR A 190 -4.24 -5.05 10.12
CA THR A 190 -3.71 -6.43 10.11
C THR A 190 -4.84 -7.46 9.92
N LYS A 191 -5.96 -7.28 10.64
CA LYS A 191 -7.15 -8.12 10.49
C LYS A 191 -7.70 -8.07 9.07
N ALA A 192 -7.83 -6.86 8.50
CA ALA A 192 -8.31 -6.66 7.14
C ALA A 192 -7.42 -7.35 6.10
N PHE A 193 -6.09 -7.17 6.20
CA PHE A 193 -5.15 -7.83 5.29
C PHE A 193 -5.21 -9.34 5.39
N ARG A 194 -5.32 -9.88 6.61
CA ARG A 194 -5.45 -11.33 6.84
C ARG A 194 -6.70 -11.92 6.19
N ALA A 195 -7.76 -11.15 6.02
CA ALA A 195 -8.99 -11.62 5.39
C ALA A 195 -8.79 -11.96 3.90
N PHE A 196 -7.91 -11.27 3.18
CA PHE A 196 -7.73 -11.45 1.74
C PHE A 196 -7.33 -12.89 1.36
N PRO A 197 -6.25 -13.49 1.89
CA PRO A 197 -5.87 -14.85 1.54
C PRO A 197 -6.82 -15.92 2.09
N LEU A 198 -7.57 -15.62 3.15
CA LEU A 198 -8.44 -16.59 3.83
C LEU A 198 -9.88 -16.60 3.28
N SER A 199 -10.21 -15.70 2.38
CA SER A 199 -11.52 -15.66 1.72
C SER A 199 -11.66 -16.76 0.67
N ALA A 200 -12.90 -17.07 0.28
CA ALA A 200 -13.18 -18.08 -0.74
C ALA A 200 -12.47 -17.78 -2.07
N GLU A 201 -12.10 -18.82 -2.81
CA GLU A 201 -11.30 -18.71 -4.03
C GLU A 201 -11.92 -17.82 -5.11
N ASP A 202 -13.27 -17.77 -5.18
CA ASP A 202 -14.04 -16.95 -6.12
C ASP A 202 -14.38 -15.56 -5.59
N SER A 203 -13.98 -15.24 -4.36
CA SER A 203 -14.24 -13.92 -3.75
C SER A 203 -13.38 -12.81 -4.36
N PHE A 204 -13.85 -11.57 -4.28
CA PHE A 204 -13.09 -10.41 -4.71
C PHE A 204 -11.82 -10.20 -3.86
N GLU A 205 -11.88 -10.50 -2.58
CA GLU A 205 -10.74 -10.48 -1.66
C GLU A 205 -9.63 -11.38 -2.19
N ARG A 206 -9.97 -12.63 -2.54
CA ARG A 206 -9.01 -13.60 -3.05
C ARG A 206 -8.45 -13.16 -4.41
N GLN A 207 -9.29 -12.63 -5.29
CA GLN A 207 -8.85 -12.10 -6.59
C GLN A 207 -7.84 -10.96 -6.43
N ILE A 208 -8.06 -10.04 -5.48
CA ILE A 208 -7.11 -8.96 -5.16
C ILE A 208 -5.79 -9.54 -4.63
N PHE A 209 -5.86 -10.47 -3.68
CA PHE A 209 -4.69 -11.15 -3.12
C PHE A 209 -3.86 -11.80 -4.22
N ASP A 210 -4.49 -12.59 -5.07
CA ASP A 210 -3.83 -13.33 -6.15
C ASP A 210 -3.24 -12.39 -7.21
N ALA A 211 -3.95 -11.33 -7.59
CA ALA A 211 -3.45 -10.35 -8.55
C ALA A 211 -2.21 -9.62 -8.03
N MET A 212 -2.22 -9.15 -6.78
CA MET A 212 -1.09 -8.39 -6.22
C MET A 212 0.18 -9.23 -6.11
N ARG A 213 0.08 -10.50 -5.68
CA ARG A 213 1.24 -11.41 -5.56
C ARG A 213 1.73 -11.94 -6.89
N THR A 214 0.85 -12.05 -7.89
CA THR A 214 1.21 -12.54 -9.23
C THR A 214 1.86 -11.45 -10.07
N TYR A 215 1.44 -10.20 -9.88
CA TYR A 215 1.90 -9.03 -10.63
C TYR A 215 2.50 -7.96 -9.71
N PRO A 216 3.56 -8.28 -8.93
CA PRO A 216 4.09 -7.38 -7.91
C PRO A 216 4.67 -6.08 -8.49
N GLU A 217 5.23 -6.10 -9.71
CA GLU A 217 5.68 -4.89 -10.41
C GLU A 217 4.52 -3.94 -10.73
N TRP A 218 3.33 -4.47 -11.01
CA TRP A 218 2.14 -3.66 -11.29
C TRP A 218 1.58 -2.97 -10.05
N THR A 219 1.88 -3.48 -8.84
CA THR A 219 1.46 -2.86 -7.59
C THR A 219 2.36 -1.72 -7.12
N SER A 220 3.61 -1.65 -7.64
CA SER A 220 4.59 -0.66 -7.18
C SER A 220 5.56 -0.22 -8.28
N GLY A 221 6.27 -1.13 -8.91
CA GLY A 221 7.27 -0.91 -9.94
C GLY A 221 8.33 -1.99 -9.92
N THR A 222 9.01 -2.16 -11.05
CA THR A 222 9.94 -3.26 -11.30
C THR A 222 11.03 -3.37 -10.23
N ASP A 223 11.62 -2.25 -9.84
CA ASP A 223 12.73 -2.19 -8.89
C ASP A 223 12.34 -1.74 -7.47
N ARG A 224 11.05 -1.59 -7.21
CA ARG A 224 10.57 -1.14 -5.90
C ARG A 224 10.74 -2.23 -4.84
N PRO A 225 11.06 -1.84 -3.58
CA PRO A 225 11.22 -2.80 -2.49
C PRO A 225 10.02 -3.71 -2.30
N GLU A 226 8.81 -3.21 -2.50
CA GLU A 226 7.56 -3.97 -2.37
C GLU A 226 7.52 -5.14 -3.35
N ALA A 227 7.85 -4.89 -4.63
CA ALA A 227 7.91 -5.93 -5.65
C ALA A 227 9.03 -6.94 -5.36
N LYS A 228 10.19 -6.47 -4.90
CA LYS A 228 11.31 -7.35 -4.51
C LYS A 228 10.93 -8.28 -3.35
N LEU A 229 10.25 -7.75 -2.32
CA LEU A 229 9.77 -8.54 -1.19
C LEU A 229 8.75 -9.60 -1.61
N MET A 230 7.77 -9.24 -2.44
CA MET A 230 6.76 -10.18 -2.93
C MET A 230 7.35 -11.26 -3.84
N ARG A 231 8.37 -10.94 -4.64
CA ARG A 231 9.07 -11.94 -5.47
C ARG A 231 9.94 -12.87 -4.62
N ALA A 232 10.62 -12.33 -3.60
CA ALA A 232 11.49 -13.11 -2.71
C ALA A 232 10.70 -14.07 -1.81
N ILE A 233 9.45 -13.75 -1.49
CA ILE A 233 8.58 -14.57 -0.64
C ILE A 233 7.31 -14.93 -1.44
N PRO A 234 7.30 -16.02 -2.21
CA PRO A 234 6.10 -16.47 -2.91
C PRO A 234 4.94 -16.69 -1.94
N GLY A 235 3.76 -16.14 -2.28
CA GLY A 235 2.60 -16.17 -1.39
C GLY A 235 2.41 -14.90 -0.53
N LEU A 236 3.36 -13.95 -0.58
CA LEU A 236 3.25 -12.68 0.13
C LEU A 236 2.47 -11.66 -0.71
N MET A 237 1.46 -11.03 -0.11
CA MET A 237 0.84 -9.79 -0.53
C MET A 237 1.34 -8.67 0.37
N LEU A 238 1.89 -7.60 -0.20
CA LEU A 238 2.40 -6.44 0.56
C LEU A 238 1.99 -5.13 -0.10
N LYS A 239 1.55 -4.17 0.69
CA LYS A 239 1.26 -2.82 0.23
C LYS A 239 1.88 -1.77 1.13
N ALA A 240 2.72 -0.95 0.54
CA ALA A 240 3.28 0.22 1.20
C ALA A 240 2.36 1.44 1.15
N GLY A 241 2.38 2.20 2.23
CA GLY A 241 1.77 3.53 2.34
C GLY A 241 2.81 4.63 2.55
N ALA A 242 2.43 5.85 2.26
CA ALA A 242 3.19 7.03 2.65
C ALA A 242 3.37 7.07 4.18
N GLU A 243 4.26 7.91 4.67
CA GLU A 243 4.59 8.00 6.09
C GLU A 243 5.12 6.67 6.68
N ALA A 244 5.78 5.86 5.82
CA ALA A 244 6.42 4.60 6.17
C ALA A 244 5.49 3.62 6.90
N PHE A 245 4.32 3.37 6.32
CA PHE A 245 3.38 2.34 6.75
C PHE A 245 3.42 1.17 5.76
N ASP A 246 3.63 -0.05 6.23
CA ASP A 246 3.47 -1.27 5.44
C ASP A 246 2.38 -2.16 6.05
N ALA A 247 1.59 -2.79 5.19
CA ALA A 247 0.67 -3.85 5.55
C ALA A 247 0.89 -5.05 4.63
N PHE A 248 0.85 -6.26 5.20
CA PHE A 248 1.09 -7.48 4.45
C PHE A 248 0.27 -8.65 4.99
N ALA A 249 0.04 -9.62 4.11
CA ALA A 249 -0.52 -10.93 4.46
C ALA A 249 0.15 -12.03 3.62
N PHE A 250 0.25 -13.21 4.19
CA PHE A 250 0.76 -14.41 3.55
C PHE A 250 -0.39 -15.39 3.29
N GLU A 251 -0.23 -16.28 2.32
CA GLU A 251 -1.30 -17.16 1.84
C GLU A 251 -1.93 -18.06 2.91
N ASP A 252 -1.22 -18.37 4.00
CA ASP A 252 -1.73 -19.17 5.12
C ASP A 252 -2.42 -18.35 6.22
N GLY A 253 -2.55 -17.03 6.04
CA GLY A 253 -3.19 -16.11 6.97
C GLY A 253 -2.24 -15.48 7.99
N ARG A 254 -0.92 -15.73 7.97
CA ARG A 254 0.05 -14.87 8.67
C ARG A 254 -0.03 -13.47 8.10
N ALA A 255 -0.01 -12.47 8.95
CA ALA A 255 -0.17 -11.08 8.52
C ALA A 255 0.55 -10.11 9.46
N GLY A 256 0.71 -8.86 9.02
CA GLY A 256 1.28 -7.85 9.89
C GLY A 256 1.22 -6.44 9.32
N THR A 257 1.56 -5.51 10.18
CA THR A 257 1.70 -4.08 9.88
C THR A 257 2.94 -3.50 10.54
N VAL A 258 3.54 -2.56 9.85
CA VAL A 258 4.70 -1.78 10.30
C VAL A 258 4.40 -0.31 10.14
N LYS A 259 4.76 0.52 11.13
CA LYS A 259 4.68 1.98 11.05
C LYS A 259 5.93 2.60 11.67
N ILE A 260 6.66 3.38 10.89
CA ILE A 260 7.76 4.21 11.41
C ILE A 260 7.15 5.53 11.89
N GLU A 261 7.37 5.89 13.15
CA GLU A 261 6.65 6.98 13.81
C GLU A 261 6.90 8.36 13.19
N ASP A 262 8.12 8.63 12.77
CA ASP A 262 8.51 9.89 12.10
C ASP A 262 8.20 9.91 10.59
N GLY A 263 7.64 8.82 10.04
CA GLY A 263 7.30 8.72 8.63
C GLY A 263 8.50 8.50 7.69
N SER A 264 9.71 8.38 8.20
CA SER A 264 10.92 8.21 7.38
C SER A 264 10.92 6.87 6.64
N PRO A 265 11.09 6.85 5.31
CA PRO A 265 11.14 5.61 4.55
C PRO A 265 12.43 4.81 4.81
N ARG A 266 13.46 5.43 5.41
CA ARG A 266 14.79 4.83 5.64
C ARG A 266 14.71 3.54 6.45
N ALA A 267 13.91 3.53 7.55
CA ALA A 267 13.78 2.40 8.44
C ALA A 267 12.68 1.41 8.03
N ARG A 268 11.80 1.78 7.10
CA ARG A 268 10.58 1.02 6.76
C ARG A 268 10.90 -0.39 6.30
N VAL A 269 11.69 -0.54 5.25
CA VAL A 269 11.99 -1.85 4.66
C VAL A 269 12.76 -2.77 5.62
N PRO A 270 13.83 -2.32 6.33
CA PRO A 270 14.50 -3.12 7.35
C PRO A 270 13.55 -3.64 8.45
N VAL A 271 12.64 -2.79 8.95
CA VAL A 271 11.67 -3.20 9.96
C VAL A 271 10.64 -4.18 9.37
N THR A 272 10.20 -3.98 8.13
CA THR A 272 9.29 -4.90 7.44
C THR A 272 9.94 -6.28 7.25
N VAL A 273 11.21 -6.34 6.87
CA VAL A 273 11.96 -7.61 6.78
C VAL A 273 12.04 -8.28 8.16
N ALA A 274 12.34 -7.53 9.22
CA ALA A 274 12.35 -8.09 10.58
C ALA A 274 10.98 -8.65 11.00
N ALA A 275 9.89 -7.92 10.66
CA ALA A 275 8.52 -8.38 10.91
C ALA A 275 8.19 -9.67 10.12
N LEU A 276 8.60 -9.78 8.86
CA LEU A 276 8.43 -11.02 8.07
C LEU A 276 9.20 -12.18 8.70
N ARG A 277 10.46 -11.95 9.10
CA ARG A 277 11.29 -12.95 9.78
C ARG A 277 10.71 -13.43 11.11
N SER A 278 10.05 -12.54 11.86
CA SER A 278 9.37 -12.94 13.12
C SER A 278 8.25 -13.97 12.87
N LEU A 279 7.72 -14.04 11.66
CA LEU A 279 6.74 -15.02 11.21
C LEU A 279 7.36 -16.24 10.52
N GLY A 280 8.69 -16.37 10.50
CA GLY A 280 9.40 -17.43 9.79
C GLY A 280 9.41 -17.28 8.27
N LEU A 281 9.08 -16.07 7.75
CA LEU A 281 9.15 -15.75 6.33
C LEU A 281 10.51 -15.13 6.06
N ASP A 282 11.40 -15.86 5.45
CA ASP A 282 12.76 -15.42 5.11
C ASP A 282 13.18 -15.97 3.75
N ALA A 283 14.10 -15.25 3.09
CA ALA A 283 14.72 -15.62 1.84
C ALA A 283 16.09 -14.94 1.74
N PRO A 284 17.08 -15.53 1.03
CA PRO A 284 18.41 -14.95 0.89
C PRO A 284 18.39 -13.51 0.31
N GLU A 285 17.46 -13.23 -0.59
CA GLU A 285 17.28 -11.93 -1.25
C GLU A 285 16.89 -10.81 -0.27
N LEU A 286 16.36 -11.16 0.90
CA LEU A 286 16.00 -10.18 1.92
C LEU A 286 17.23 -9.57 2.63
N ALA A 287 18.40 -10.17 2.50
CA ALA A 287 19.61 -9.71 3.21
C ALA A 287 19.96 -8.26 2.85
N GLU A 288 19.93 -7.90 1.56
CA GLU A 288 20.19 -6.54 1.09
C GLU A 288 19.10 -5.55 1.52
N LEU A 289 17.85 -5.98 1.53
CA LEU A 289 16.72 -5.16 1.94
C LEU A 289 16.68 -4.93 3.46
N ALA A 290 17.17 -5.90 4.24
CA ALA A 290 17.27 -5.81 5.68
C ALA A 290 18.33 -4.80 6.15
N ASN A 291 19.42 -4.67 5.41
CA ASN A 291 20.58 -3.88 5.82
C ASN A 291 21.05 -2.94 4.70
N PRO A 292 20.24 -1.95 4.30
CA PRO A 292 20.69 -0.96 3.33
C PRO A 292 21.87 -0.16 3.91
N PRO A 293 22.96 0.06 3.15
CA PRO A 293 24.12 0.75 3.67
C PRO A 293 23.84 2.24 3.89
N VAL A 294 24.40 2.79 4.94
CA VAL A 294 24.53 4.25 5.12
C VAL A 294 25.70 4.72 4.29
N LEU A 295 25.43 5.59 3.29
CA LEU A 295 26.45 6.02 2.34
C LEU A 295 27.09 7.37 2.73
N GLY A 296 28.39 7.51 2.42
CA GLY A 296 29.15 8.76 2.44
C GLY A 296 29.98 8.83 1.18
N GLY A 297 29.79 9.86 0.34
CA GLY A 297 30.47 9.97 -0.95
C GLY A 297 30.27 8.74 -1.86
N GLY A 298 29.10 8.09 -1.80
CA GLY A 298 28.79 6.90 -2.58
C GLY A 298 29.38 5.59 -2.03
N ARG A 299 30.08 5.62 -0.89
CA ARG A 299 30.68 4.43 -0.25
C ARG A 299 29.97 4.08 1.05
N PRO A 300 29.83 2.80 1.42
CA PRO A 300 29.32 2.40 2.73
C PRO A 300 30.19 2.95 3.86
N VAL A 301 29.59 3.68 4.79
CA VAL A 301 30.23 4.26 5.98
C VAL A 301 29.47 3.93 7.26
N GLY A 302 28.38 3.15 7.16
CA GLY A 302 27.57 2.79 8.29
C GLY A 302 26.43 1.84 7.92
N GLU A 303 25.54 1.60 8.87
CA GLU A 303 24.46 0.62 8.79
C GLU A 303 23.20 1.11 9.52
N LEU A 304 22.09 0.43 9.30
CA LEU A 304 20.88 0.51 10.13
C LEU A 304 20.89 -0.67 11.12
N ARG A 305 20.71 -0.37 12.41
CA ARG A 305 20.75 -1.37 13.49
C ARG A 305 19.41 -1.39 14.22
N LEU A 306 18.71 -2.55 14.16
CA LEU A 306 17.48 -2.79 14.89
C LEU A 306 17.77 -3.17 16.33
N ARG A 307 16.98 -2.61 17.31
CA ARG A 307 17.08 -2.86 18.74
C ARG A 307 15.72 -3.25 19.35
#